data_90d6c9d38457d1ff59f86677939bd8ac
#
_entry.id   90d6c9d38457d1ff59f86677939bd8ac
#
_cell.length_a   1.000
_cell.length_b   1.000
_cell.length_c   1.000
_cell.angle_alpha   90.00
_cell.angle_beta   90.00
_cell.angle_gamma   90.00
#
_symmetry.space_group_name_H-M   'P 1'
#
loop_
_entity.id
_entity.type
_entity.pdbx_description
1 polymer ?
#
loop_
_entity_poly.entity_id
_entity_poly.type
_entity_poly.pdbx_seq_one_letter_code
_entity_poly.pdbx_strand_id
1 'polypeptide(L)'
;VELKKYGMADTFDFPKPTYLVKKLLTIGSDEDSICMDFFSGSGTTADSVFNLNLFSGLRNFIAVQLLLDLDVKIEKVPKADKHKVQKVIDFLEENNYPHTLDYVGFERIKRAAKKIKEANPLFSGDLGFKHYTLEEPKQDALLLMEQFDPISNNITDFSVDDFGLETVLRTWLVADGYGLTEDAEEVLLGNYKAYWKGDHLYLVNPDDNFDASSIAALMDKYNGEQFSPHNIVIFGYSFSFTHREELQKNLRTLKEGNKTLTVNLDVRY
;
A
#
# COMPACT_ATOMS: atom_id res chain seq x y z
N VAL A 1 1.13 -31.88 2.47
CA VAL A 1 1.24 -32.14 1.02
C VAL A 1 1.20 -30.83 0.24
N GLU A 2 0.26 -29.92 0.52
CA GLU A 2 0.09 -28.67 -0.25
C GLU A 2 1.33 -27.77 -0.28
N LEU A 3 1.94 -27.52 0.86
CA LEU A 3 3.13 -26.66 0.93
C LEU A 3 4.43 -27.36 0.49
N LYS A 4 4.46 -28.70 0.51
CA LYS A 4 5.63 -29.46 0.03
C LYS A 4 5.97 -29.18 -1.45
N LYS A 5 4.94 -28.93 -2.28
CA LYS A 5 5.13 -28.60 -3.71
C LYS A 5 5.88 -27.28 -3.93
N TYR A 6 5.94 -26.44 -2.88
CA TYR A 6 6.66 -25.16 -2.87
C TYR A 6 7.95 -25.19 -2.03
N GLY A 7 8.37 -26.35 -1.53
CA GLY A 7 9.52 -26.46 -0.63
C GLY A 7 9.28 -25.87 0.76
N MET A 8 8.02 -25.78 1.17
CA MET A 8 7.57 -25.17 2.43
C MET A 8 6.93 -26.23 3.35
N ALA A 9 7.56 -27.40 3.43
CA ALA A 9 7.06 -28.46 4.31
C ALA A 9 7.09 -28.00 5.77
N ASP A 10 6.04 -28.35 6.52
CA ASP A 10 5.94 -28.12 7.97
C ASP A 10 5.95 -26.63 8.43
N THR A 11 5.78 -25.68 7.49
CA THR A 11 5.69 -24.25 7.82
C THR A 11 4.29 -23.80 8.23
N PHE A 12 3.28 -24.65 8.05
CA PHE A 12 1.90 -24.39 8.45
C PHE A 12 1.18 -25.71 8.73
N ASP A 13 0.44 -25.79 9.85
CA ASP A 13 -0.11 -27.07 10.33
C ASP A 13 -1.17 -27.66 9.40
N PHE A 14 -2.17 -26.90 8.97
CA PHE A 14 -3.32 -27.39 8.20
C PHE A 14 -3.63 -26.50 7.01
N PRO A 15 -2.74 -26.42 5.99
CA PRO A 15 -3.03 -25.64 4.80
C PRO A 15 -4.23 -26.22 4.06
N LYS A 16 -5.17 -25.39 3.68
CA LYS A 16 -6.31 -25.83 2.88
C LYS A 16 -5.84 -26.32 1.50
N PRO A 17 -6.46 -27.36 0.95
CA PRO A 17 -6.12 -27.84 -0.39
C PRO A 17 -6.46 -26.79 -1.46
N THR A 18 -5.52 -26.45 -2.33
CA THR A 18 -5.71 -25.48 -3.42
C THR A 18 -6.87 -25.90 -4.32
N TYR A 19 -7.03 -27.20 -4.61
CA TYR A 19 -8.11 -27.69 -5.48
C TYR A 19 -9.50 -27.41 -4.89
N LEU A 20 -9.66 -27.50 -3.57
CA LEU A 20 -10.92 -27.24 -2.89
C LEU A 20 -11.28 -25.76 -2.99
N VAL A 21 -10.35 -24.87 -2.64
CA VAL A 21 -10.57 -23.42 -2.71
C VAL A 21 -10.82 -22.99 -4.16
N LYS A 22 -10.05 -23.51 -5.11
CA LYS A 22 -10.25 -23.30 -6.54
C LYS A 22 -11.67 -23.69 -6.98
N LYS A 23 -12.19 -24.84 -6.54
CA LYS A 23 -13.56 -25.28 -6.85
C LYS A 23 -14.61 -24.34 -6.25
N LEU A 24 -14.40 -23.87 -5.01
CA LEU A 24 -15.31 -22.90 -4.37
C LEU A 24 -15.32 -21.57 -5.13
N LEU A 25 -14.16 -21.08 -5.51
CA LEU A 25 -14.03 -19.84 -6.27
C LEU A 25 -14.65 -19.96 -7.69
N THR A 26 -14.52 -21.12 -8.33
CA THR A 26 -15.17 -21.37 -9.64
C THR A 26 -16.69 -21.31 -9.56
N ILE A 27 -17.29 -21.72 -8.42
CA ILE A 27 -18.74 -21.69 -8.23
C ILE A 27 -19.22 -20.34 -7.73
N GLY A 28 -18.42 -19.67 -6.89
CA GLY A 28 -18.83 -18.49 -6.12
C GLY A 28 -18.28 -17.15 -6.65
N SER A 29 -17.58 -17.14 -7.79
CA SER A 29 -17.01 -15.90 -8.33
C SER A 29 -17.00 -15.88 -9.85
N ASP A 30 -17.21 -14.70 -10.42
CA ASP A 30 -17.08 -14.42 -11.84
C ASP A 30 -15.60 -14.13 -12.22
N GLU A 31 -15.33 -13.95 -13.50
CA GLU A 31 -13.97 -13.83 -14.04
C GLU A 31 -13.22 -12.56 -13.64
N ASP A 32 -13.91 -11.52 -13.19
CA ASP A 32 -13.39 -10.21 -12.77
C ASP A 32 -13.60 -9.92 -11.28
N SER A 33 -14.03 -10.94 -10.52
CA SER A 33 -14.36 -10.79 -9.11
C SER A 33 -13.13 -10.49 -8.24
N ILE A 34 -13.35 -9.77 -7.13
CA ILE A 34 -12.40 -9.64 -6.02
C ILE A 34 -12.71 -10.73 -4.99
N CYS A 35 -11.75 -11.63 -4.77
CA CYS A 35 -11.87 -12.73 -3.83
C CYS A 35 -11.21 -12.35 -2.51
N MET A 36 -11.99 -12.16 -1.45
CA MET A 36 -11.48 -11.75 -0.14
C MET A 36 -11.42 -12.91 0.84
N ASP A 37 -10.28 -13.04 1.53
CA ASP A 37 -10.02 -14.03 2.57
C ASP A 37 -9.56 -13.33 3.86
N PHE A 38 -10.42 -13.31 4.87
CA PHE A 38 -10.15 -12.63 6.15
C PHE A 38 -9.20 -13.39 7.07
N PHE A 39 -8.89 -14.66 6.77
CA PHE A 39 -8.00 -15.51 7.54
C PHE A 39 -7.11 -16.31 6.60
N SER A 40 -6.31 -15.59 5.82
CA SER A 40 -5.57 -16.15 4.69
C SER A 40 -4.59 -17.27 5.05
N GLY A 41 -4.15 -17.30 6.32
CA GLY A 41 -3.27 -18.34 6.84
C GLY A 41 -2.04 -18.55 5.96
N SER A 42 -2.00 -19.69 5.29
CA SER A 42 -0.91 -20.03 4.37
C SER A 42 -1.07 -19.50 2.94
N GLY A 43 -1.98 -18.56 2.67
CA GLY A 43 -2.16 -17.96 1.33
C GLY A 43 -2.80 -18.86 0.27
N THR A 44 -3.66 -19.81 0.67
CA THR A 44 -4.27 -20.77 -0.28
C THR A 44 -5.20 -20.09 -1.28
N THR A 45 -5.93 -19.07 -0.86
CA THR A 45 -6.87 -18.35 -1.71
C THR A 45 -6.15 -17.64 -2.86
N ALA A 46 -5.06 -16.93 -2.58
CA ALA A 46 -4.24 -16.28 -3.59
C ALA A 46 -3.64 -17.28 -4.61
N ASP A 47 -3.07 -18.40 -4.12
CA ASP A 47 -2.59 -19.50 -4.96
C ASP A 47 -3.72 -20.05 -5.87
N SER A 48 -4.95 -20.14 -5.34
CA SER A 48 -6.11 -20.62 -6.11
C SER A 48 -6.56 -19.62 -7.16
N VAL A 49 -6.56 -18.33 -6.87
CA VAL A 49 -6.86 -17.25 -7.80
C VAL A 49 -5.86 -17.26 -8.96
N PHE A 50 -4.57 -17.28 -8.70
CA PHE A 50 -3.56 -17.38 -9.74
C PHE A 50 -3.77 -18.59 -10.66
N ASN A 51 -4.10 -19.75 -10.09
CA ASN A 51 -4.37 -20.96 -10.86
C ASN A 51 -5.66 -20.87 -11.70
N LEU A 52 -6.67 -20.12 -11.26
CA LEU A 52 -7.89 -19.88 -12.07
C LEU A 52 -7.60 -18.93 -13.22
N ASN A 53 -6.88 -17.85 -12.95
CA ASN A 53 -6.55 -16.85 -13.96
C ASN A 53 -5.66 -17.39 -15.11
N LEU A 54 -5.04 -18.55 -14.93
CA LEU A 54 -4.36 -19.25 -16.02
C LEU A 54 -5.30 -19.69 -17.16
N PHE A 55 -6.57 -19.91 -16.85
CA PHE A 55 -7.53 -20.51 -17.79
C PHE A 55 -8.62 -19.52 -18.20
N SER A 56 -9.06 -18.69 -17.28
CA SER A 56 -10.10 -17.69 -17.52
C SER A 56 -10.10 -16.58 -16.47
N GLY A 57 -10.20 -15.33 -16.94
CA GLY A 57 -10.49 -14.16 -16.13
C GLY A 57 -9.28 -13.46 -15.53
N LEU A 58 -9.60 -12.40 -14.81
CA LEU A 58 -8.68 -11.50 -14.13
C LEU A 58 -9.11 -11.29 -12.66
N ARG A 59 -9.47 -12.38 -11.98
CA ARG A 59 -9.82 -12.30 -10.54
C ARG A 59 -8.69 -11.68 -9.75
N ASN A 60 -9.05 -10.79 -8.86
CA ASN A 60 -8.14 -10.23 -7.87
C ASN A 60 -8.36 -10.88 -6.51
N PHE A 61 -7.40 -10.77 -5.60
CA PHE A 61 -7.57 -11.25 -4.24
C PHE A 61 -7.18 -10.18 -3.22
N ILE A 62 -7.85 -10.24 -2.06
CA ILE A 62 -7.47 -9.52 -0.85
C ILE A 62 -7.31 -10.57 0.24
N ALA A 63 -6.10 -10.72 0.76
CA ALA A 63 -5.76 -11.69 1.79
C ALA A 63 -5.42 -10.95 3.08
N VAL A 64 -6.20 -11.17 4.13
CA VAL A 64 -5.98 -10.56 5.45
C VAL A 64 -5.47 -11.63 6.41
N GLN A 65 -4.42 -11.32 7.15
CA GLN A 65 -3.85 -12.18 8.17
C GLN A 65 -3.58 -11.36 9.42
N LEU A 66 -4.06 -11.83 10.57
CA LEU A 66 -3.69 -11.23 11.84
C LEU A 66 -2.19 -11.40 12.08
N LEU A 67 -1.55 -10.32 12.52
CA LEU A 67 -0.16 -10.34 12.89
C LEU A 67 0.02 -11.29 14.08
N LEU A 68 0.69 -12.40 13.87
CA LEU A 68 1.05 -13.35 14.90
C LEU A 68 2.55 -13.44 15.01
N ASP A 69 3.09 -12.85 16.07
CA ASP A 69 4.49 -12.92 16.44
C ASP A 69 4.83 -14.34 16.93
N LEU A 70 5.76 -14.99 16.24
CA LEU A 70 6.16 -16.37 16.51
C LEU A 70 7.13 -16.47 17.68
N ASP A 71 7.91 -15.42 17.98
CA ASP A 71 8.79 -15.40 19.14
C ASP A 71 7.96 -15.33 20.43
N VAL A 72 6.90 -14.57 20.43
CA VAL A 72 5.92 -14.56 21.52
C VAL A 72 5.13 -15.88 21.59
N LYS A 73 4.78 -16.46 20.45
CA LYS A 73 4.02 -17.71 20.38
C LYS A 73 4.81 -18.90 20.94
N ILE A 74 6.09 -19.02 20.61
CA ILE A 74 6.91 -20.16 21.03
C ILE A 74 7.08 -20.22 22.55
N GLU A 75 6.99 -19.09 23.24
CA GLU A 75 7.02 -19.05 24.69
C GLU A 75 5.75 -19.62 25.34
N LYS A 76 4.62 -19.40 24.67
CA LYS A 76 3.26 -19.73 25.18
C LYS A 76 2.78 -21.14 24.84
N VAL A 77 3.35 -21.79 23.82
CA VAL A 77 2.93 -23.15 23.44
C VAL A 77 3.55 -24.22 24.34
N PRO A 78 2.88 -25.39 24.47
CA PRO A 78 3.43 -26.54 25.22
C PRO A 78 4.80 -26.97 24.65
N LYS A 79 5.66 -27.55 25.53
CA LYS A 79 7.00 -28.02 25.10
C LYS A 79 6.96 -28.97 23.90
N ALA A 80 5.92 -29.79 23.78
CA ALA A 80 5.75 -30.72 22.68
C ALA A 80 5.54 -30.03 21.32
N ASP A 81 5.01 -28.80 21.31
CA ASP A 81 4.70 -28.05 20.08
C ASP A 81 5.76 -26.99 19.74
N LYS A 82 6.69 -26.68 20.66
CA LYS A 82 7.74 -25.70 20.43
C LYS A 82 8.56 -25.98 19.16
N HIS A 83 8.87 -27.25 18.91
CA HIS A 83 9.63 -27.64 17.72
C HIS A 83 8.92 -27.33 16.40
N LYS A 84 7.57 -27.26 16.38
CA LYS A 84 6.81 -26.88 15.19
C LYS A 84 6.93 -25.38 14.93
N VAL A 85 6.78 -24.58 15.99
CA VAL A 85 6.93 -23.12 15.89
C VAL A 85 8.37 -22.77 15.49
N GLN A 86 9.37 -23.43 16.09
CA GLN A 86 10.78 -23.21 15.74
C GLN A 86 11.06 -23.48 14.25
N LYS A 87 10.52 -24.55 13.68
CA LYS A 87 10.67 -24.81 12.24
C LYS A 87 10.11 -23.69 11.35
N VAL A 88 9.06 -23.04 11.79
CA VAL A 88 8.51 -21.89 11.05
C VAL A 88 9.44 -20.69 11.18
N ILE A 89 9.97 -20.44 12.36
CA ILE A 89 10.96 -19.38 12.61
C ILE A 89 12.19 -19.62 11.75
N ASP A 90 12.78 -20.83 11.82
CA ASP A 90 13.98 -21.20 11.03
C ASP A 90 13.74 -20.96 9.53
N PHE A 91 12.57 -21.36 9.02
CA PHE A 91 12.18 -21.11 7.63
C PHE A 91 12.11 -19.62 7.28
N LEU A 92 11.58 -18.78 8.18
CA LEU A 92 11.48 -17.34 7.97
C LEU A 92 12.87 -16.69 8.00
N GLU A 93 13.75 -17.11 8.93
CA GLU A 93 15.15 -16.66 9.01
C GLU A 93 15.93 -17.01 7.72
N GLU A 94 15.81 -18.25 7.22
CA GLU A 94 16.42 -18.68 5.96
C GLU A 94 16.02 -17.84 4.75
N ASN A 95 14.82 -17.21 4.82
CA ASN A 95 14.30 -16.34 3.76
C ASN A 95 14.45 -14.85 4.07
N ASN A 96 15.11 -14.49 5.18
CA ASN A 96 15.30 -13.11 5.67
C ASN A 96 13.97 -12.36 5.90
N TYR A 97 12.98 -13.03 6.49
CA TYR A 97 11.70 -12.46 6.86
C TYR A 97 11.58 -12.23 8.37
N PRO A 98 10.74 -11.28 8.79
CA PRO A 98 10.31 -11.17 10.19
C PRO A 98 9.64 -12.45 10.67
N HIS A 99 9.73 -12.73 11.98
CA HIS A 99 9.13 -13.94 12.59
C HIS A 99 7.61 -13.81 12.79
N THR A 100 6.89 -13.44 11.74
CA THR A 100 5.44 -13.28 11.77
C THR A 100 4.73 -14.20 10.75
N LEU A 101 3.56 -14.69 11.12
CA LEU A 101 2.88 -15.76 10.38
C LEU A 101 2.45 -15.35 8.96
N ASP A 102 2.15 -14.09 8.73
CA ASP A 102 1.76 -13.55 7.43
C ASP A 102 2.83 -13.79 6.36
N TYR A 103 4.13 -13.76 6.73
CA TYR A 103 5.22 -14.04 5.79
C TYR A 103 5.27 -15.50 5.31
N VAL A 104 4.64 -16.43 6.00
CA VAL A 104 4.44 -17.79 5.47
C VAL A 104 3.49 -17.77 4.27
N GLY A 105 2.38 -17.03 4.39
CA GLY A 105 1.44 -16.80 3.29
C GLY A 105 2.09 -16.04 2.13
N PHE A 106 2.81 -14.96 2.44
CA PHE A 106 3.56 -14.15 1.50
C PHE A 106 4.52 -15.01 0.66
N GLU A 107 5.35 -15.83 1.28
CA GLU A 107 6.31 -16.68 0.58
C GLU A 107 5.62 -17.75 -0.27
N ARG A 108 4.50 -18.32 0.19
CA ARG A 108 3.71 -19.24 -0.65
C ARG A 108 3.22 -18.55 -1.91
N ILE A 109 2.67 -17.34 -1.80
CA ILE A 109 2.15 -16.58 -2.96
C ILE A 109 3.29 -16.33 -3.96
N LYS A 110 4.45 -15.89 -3.50
CA LYS A 110 5.65 -15.71 -4.35
C LYS A 110 6.05 -16.99 -5.06
N ARG A 111 6.14 -18.11 -4.33
CA ARG A 111 6.55 -19.41 -4.92
C ARG A 111 5.49 -19.95 -5.86
N ALA A 112 4.21 -19.73 -5.60
CA ALA A 112 3.12 -20.07 -6.50
C ALA A 112 3.22 -19.28 -7.82
N ALA A 113 3.39 -17.97 -7.75
CA ALA A 113 3.59 -17.09 -8.91
C ALA A 113 4.81 -17.54 -9.74
N LYS A 114 5.96 -17.76 -9.09
CA LYS A 114 7.18 -18.23 -9.75
C LYS A 114 6.96 -19.57 -10.47
N LYS A 115 6.36 -20.54 -9.80
CA LYS A 115 6.08 -21.86 -10.37
C LYS A 115 5.13 -21.80 -11.57
N ILE A 116 4.12 -20.94 -11.50
CA ILE A 116 3.20 -20.69 -12.61
C ILE A 116 3.96 -20.14 -13.81
N LYS A 117 4.80 -19.13 -13.60
CA LYS A 117 5.59 -18.49 -14.64
C LYS A 117 6.58 -19.45 -15.30
N GLU A 118 7.23 -20.30 -14.50
CA GLU A 118 8.14 -21.34 -15.00
C GLU A 118 7.42 -22.42 -15.84
N ALA A 119 6.23 -22.83 -15.39
CA ALA A 119 5.42 -23.80 -16.11
C ALA A 119 4.71 -23.24 -17.36
N ASN A 120 4.48 -21.92 -17.40
CA ASN A 120 3.77 -21.24 -18.46
C ASN A 120 4.53 -19.96 -18.89
N PRO A 121 5.66 -20.09 -19.59
CA PRO A 121 6.50 -18.92 -19.93
C PRO A 121 5.81 -17.84 -20.77
N LEU A 122 4.77 -18.22 -21.51
CA LEU A 122 3.97 -17.30 -22.36
C LEU A 122 2.81 -16.64 -21.61
N PHE A 123 2.59 -16.99 -20.35
CA PHE A 123 1.54 -16.36 -19.57
C PHE A 123 1.87 -14.88 -19.28
N SER A 124 1.03 -13.98 -19.74
CA SER A 124 1.16 -12.53 -19.62
C SER A 124 0.22 -11.91 -18.56
N GLY A 125 -0.55 -12.73 -17.84
CA GLY A 125 -1.43 -12.26 -16.79
C GLY A 125 -0.66 -11.79 -15.55
N ASP A 126 -1.33 -11.02 -14.70
CA ASP A 126 -0.76 -10.51 -13.46
C ASP A 126 -0.60 -11.63 -12.42
N LEU A 127 0.61 -11.77 -11.89
CA LEU A 127 1.00 -12.65 -10.80
C LEU A 127 1.61 -11.84 -9.63
N GLY A 128 1.50 -10.53 -9.69
CA GLY A 128 1.96 -9.63 -8.65
C GLY A 128 0.98 -9.52 -7.48
N PHE A 129 1.47 -8.99 -6.38
CA PHE A 129 0.67 -8.55 -5.25
C PHE A 129 1.46 -7.53 -4.44
N LYS A 130 0.74 -6.71 -3.67
CA LYS A 130 1.34 -5.80 -2.69
C LYS A 130 1.08 -6.34 -1.29
N HIS A 131 2.06 -6.20 -0.41
CA HIS A 131 1.98 -6.60 0.99
C HIS A 131 1.99 -5.34 1.86
N TYR A 132 1.04 -5.24 2.78
CA TYR A 132 0.90 -4.13 3.71
C TYR A 132 0.81 -4.64 5.13
N THR A 133 1.42 -3.92 6.05
CA THR A 133 1.26 -4.11 7.49
C THR A 133 0.46 -2.94 8.03
N LEU A 134 -0.55 -3.22 8.87
CA LEU A 134 -1.26 -2.19 9.61
C LEU A 134 -0.52 -1.95 10.92
N GLU A 135 -0.09 -0.72 11.14
CA GLU A 135 0.56 -0.29 12.36
C GLU A 135 -0.36 0.66 13.14
N GLU A 136 -0.35 0.56 14.46
CA GLU A 136 -1.03 1.51 15.31
C GLU A 136 -0.14 2.76 15.45
N PRO A 137 -0.72 3.98 15.35
CA PRO A 137 0.02 5.21 15.63
C PRO A 137 0.58 5.20 17.05
N LYS A 138 1.78 5.73 17.23
CA LYS A 138 2.37 5.90 18.57
C LYS A 138 1.49 6.82 19.42
N GLN A 139 1.33 6.51 20.70
CA GLN A 139 0.50 7.33 21.61
C GLN A 139 0.96 8.78 21.69
N ASP A 140 2.26 9.02 21.68
CA ASP A 140 2.83 10.38 21.68
C ASP A 140 2.44 11.14 20.39
N ALA A 141 2.38 10.45 19.25
CA ALA A 141 1.93 11.01 17.99
C ALA A 141 0.44 11.42 18.07
N LEU A 142 -0.42 10.58 18.63
CA LEU A 142 -1.84 10.90 18.82
C LEU A 142 -2.06 12.12 19.72
N LEU A 143 -1.29 12.24 20.81
CA LEU A 143 -1.36 13.39 21.71
C LEU A 143 -0.91 14.69 21.03
N LEU A 144 0.12 14.64 20.19
CA LEU A 144 0.57 15.78 19.40
C LEU A 144 -0.50 16.21 18.38
N MET A 145 -1.18 15.24 17.75
CA MET A 145 -2.29 15.51 16.82
C MET A 145 -3.47 16.22 17.53
N GLU A 146 -3.82 15.79 18.75
CA GLU A 146 -4.90 16.42 19.51
C GLU A 146 -4.56 17.86 19.94
N GLN A 147 -3.28 18.18 20.11
CA GLN A 147 -2.82 19.52 20.53
C GLN A 147 -2.48 20.43 19.35
N PHE A 148 -2.54 19.91 18.13
CA PHE A 148 -2.18 20.68 16.93
C PHE A 148 -3.22 21.79 16.65
N ASP A 149 -2.70 23.02 16.55
CA ASP A 149 -3.50 24.18 16.11
C ASP A 149 -3.06 24.62 14.70
N PRO A 150 -3.88 24.42 13.68
CA PRO A 150 -3.54 24.74 12.29
C PRO A 150 -3.38 26.25 12.02
N ILE A 151 -3.75 27.12 12.97
CA ILE A 151 -3.68 28.58 12.86
C ILE A 151 -2.41 29.13 13.55
N SER A 152 -1.94 28.44 14.57
CA SER A 152 -0.69 28.81 15.22
C SER A 152 0.49 28.41 14.31
N ASN A 153 1.42 29.33 14.06
CA ASN A 153 2.67 29.05 13.30
C ASN A 153 3.60 28.06 13.99
N ASN A 154 3.14 27.37 15.01
CA ASN A 154 3.88 26.28 15.62
C ASN A 154 3.79 25.08 14.65
N ILE A 155 4.77 24.99 13.75
CA ILE A 155 5.11 23.73 13.11
C ILE A 155 5.37 22.80 14.30
N THR A 156 4.47 21.86 14.53
CA THR A 156 4.71 20.80 15.51
C THR A 156 5.89 20.00 15.00
N ASP A 157 6.69 19.42 15.90
CA ASP A 157 7.74 18.45 15.56
C ASP A 157 7.19 17.19 14.87
N PHE A 158 5.98 17.30 14.31
CA PHE A 158 5.21 16.25 13.69
C PHE A 158 5.44 16.28 12.18
N SER A 159 6.20 15.33 11.68
CA SER A 159 6.55 15.26 10.27
C SER A 159 5.94 14.01 9.61
N VAL A 160 5.93 14.02 8.30
CA VAL A 160 5.59 12.83 7.51
C VAL A 160 6.47 11.63 7.88
N ASP A 161 7.65 11.86 8.43
CA ASP A 161 8.58 10.82 8.87
C ASP A 161 8.04 10.01 10.06
N ASP A 162 7.12 10.58 10.88
CA ASP A 162 6.48 9.88 12.00
C ASP A 162 5.55 8.77 11.55
N PHE A 163 4.94 8.92 10.37
CA PHE A 163 4.07 7.91 9.74
C PHE A 163 4.75 7.14 8.62
N GLY A 164 5.78 7.71 8.03
CA GLY A 164 6.35 7.29 6.76
C GLY A 164 5.56 7.84 5.57
N LEU A 165 6.28 8.44 4.63
CA LEU A 165 5.72 9.04 3.42
C LEU A 165 4.85 8.07 2.63
N GLU A 166 5.32 6.83 2.46
CA GLU A 166 4.59 5.80 1.71
C GLU A 166 3.25 5.46 2.38
N THR A 167 3.20 5.44 3.71
CA THR A 167 1.99 5.18 4.49
C THR A 167 0.95 6.28 4.27
N VAL A 168 1.36 7.55 4.36
CA VAL A 168 0.47 8.70 4.16
C VAL A 168 -0.06 8.72 2.73
N LEU A 169 0.85 8.63 1.74
CA LEU A 169 0.47 8.63 0.32
C LEU A 169 -0.47 7.49 -0.02
N ARG A 170 -0.19 6.28 0.46
CA ARG A 170 -1.02 5.10 0.22
C ARG A 170 -2.40 5.24 0.84
N THR A 171 -2.48 5.74 2.07
CA THR A 171 -3.75 6.00 2.76
C THR A 171 -4.62 6.97 1.96
N TRP A 172 -4.03 8.03 1.43
CA TRP A 172 -4.77 9.01 0.65
C TRP A 172 -5.17 8.50 -0.73
N LEU A 173 -4.31 7.76 -1.42
CA LEU A 173 -4.69 7.10 -2.68
C LEU A 173 -5.91 6.20 -2.52
N VAL A 174 -5.97 5.44 -1.42
CA VAL A 174 -7.13 4.61 -1.10
C VAL A 174 -8.36 5.44 -0.78
N ALA A 175 -8.22 6.49 0.04
CA ALA A 175 -9.31 7.40 0.39
C ALA A 175 -9.90 8.11 -0.84
N ASP A 176 -9.06 8.45 -1.82
CA ASP A 176 -9.46 9.09 -3.09
C ASP A 176 -9.95 8.09 -4.15
N GLY A 177 -10.07 6.81 -3.80
CA GLY A 177 -10.68 5.79 -4.65
C GLY A 177 -9.75 5.11 -5.66
N TYR A 178 -8.45 5.38 -5.62
CA TYR A 178 -7.49 4.71 -6.52
C TYR A 178 -7.18 3.27 -6.13
N GLY A 179 -7.47 2.88 -4.88
CA GLY A 179 -7.28 1.53 -4.39
C GLY A 179 -5.86 1.21 -3.90
N LEU A 180 -5.70 -0.01 -3.39
CA LEU A 180 -4.46 -0.44 -2.73
C LEU A 180 -3.32 -0.78 -3.71
N THR A 181 -3.62 -1.08 -4.96
CA THR A 181 -2.64 -1.57 -5.95
C THR A 181 -2.05 -0.47 -6.83
N GLU A 182 -2.72 0.68 -6.90
CA GLU A 182 -2.30 1.79 -7.74
C GLU A 182 -1.15 2.59 -7.11
N ASP A 183 -0.24 3.06 -7.94
CA ASP A 183 0.85 3.95 -7.53
C ASP A 183 0.64 5.34 -8.12
N ALA A 184 1.11 6.37 -7.42
CA ALA A 184 1.18 7.72 -7.94
C ALA A 184 2.52 7.93 -8.65
N GLU A 185 2.50 8.72 -9.72
CA GLU A 185 3.68 9.12 -10.46
C GLU A 185 4.44 10.21 -9.69
N GLU A 186 5.76 10.06 -9.59
CA GLU A 186 6.61 11.07 -9.00
C GLU A 186 6.75 12.28 -9.93
N VAL A 187 6.48 13.48 -9.41
CA VAL A 187 6.53 14.73 -10.15
C VAL A 187 7.44 15.72 -9.43
N LEU A 188 8.43 16.24 -10.13
CA LEU A 188 9.31 17.29 -9.60
C LEU A 188 8.72 18.67 -9.86
N LEU A 189 8.60 19.46 -8.79
CA LEU A 189 8.23 20.88 -8.79
C LEU A 189 9.45 21.68 -8.33
N GLY A 190 10.33 22.06 -9.26
CA GLY A 190 11.65 22.57 -8.89
C GLY A 190 12.43 21.52 -8.10
N ASN A 191 12.76 21.83 -6.84
CA ASN A 191 13.44 20.90 -5.93
C ASN A 191 12.46 20.08 -5.07
N TYR A 192 11.17 20.38 -5.13
CA TYR A 192 10.16 19.68 -4.35
C TYR A 192 9.62 18.47 -5.10
N LYS A 193 9.53 17.36 -4.40
CA LYS A 193 8.98 16.10 -4.92
C LYS A 193 7.51 15.98 -4.53
N ALA A 194 6.63 15.90 -5.53
CA ALA A 194 5.21 15.66 -5.40
C ALA A 194 4.81 14.33 -6.05
N TYR A 195 3.57 13.90 -5.87
CA TYR A 195 3.05 12.64 -6.42
C TYR A 195 1.72 12.88 -7.12
N TRP A 196 1.61 12.45 -8.36
CA TRP A 196 0.42 12.66 -9.17
C TRP A 196 -0.29 11.35 -9.50
N LYS A 197 -1.62 11.33 -9.32
CA LYS A 197 -2.47 10.25 -9.76
C LYS A 197 -3.83 10.79 -10.20
N GLY A 198 -4.17 10.58 -11.48
CA GLY A 198 -5.46 11.01 -12.03
C GLY A 198 -5.75 12.49 -11.76
N ASP A 199 -6.80 12.75 -11.01
CA ASP A 199 -7.26 14.11 -10.67
C ASP A 199 -6.59 14.72 -9.43
N HIS A 200 -5.65 14.01 -8.79
CA HIS A 200 -5.01 14.44 -7.55
C HIS A 200 -3.50 14.62 -7.69
N LEU A 201 -2.99 15.72 -7.12
CA LEU A 201 -1.57 15.97 -6.89
C LEU A 201 -1.33 16.01 -5.38
N TYR A 202 -0.45 15.16 -4.87
CA TYR A 202 -0.15 15.02 -3.45
C TYR A 202 1.17 15.69 -3.11
N LEU A 203 1.13 16.66 -2.22
CA LEU A 203 2.28 17.33 -1.62
C LEU A 203 2.45 16.79 -0.20
N VAL A 204 3.07 15.62 -0.08
CA VAL A 204 3.19 14.87 1.17
C VAL A 204 4.47 15.20 1.91
N ASN A 205 5.55 15.48 1.17
CA ASN A 205 6.84 15.79 1.77
C ASN A 205 6.78 17.09 2.58
N PRO A 206 7.64 17.26 3.58
CA PRO A 206 7.83 18.54 4.26
C PRO A 206 8.07 19.67 3.29
N ASP A 207 7.68 20.89 3.67
CA ASP A 207 7.77 22.06 2.80
C ASP A 207 9.17 22.73 2.74
N ASP A 208 10.19 22.12 3.36
CA ASP A 208 11.57 22.63 3.40
C ASP A 208 12.16 22.95 2.03
N ASN A 209 11.76 22.19 1.00
CA ASN A 209 12.18 22.39 -0.39
C ASN A 209 11.06 22.98 -1.26
N PHE A 210 9.94 23.39 -0.65
CA PHE A 210 8.83 24.01 -1.34
C PHE A 210 8.96 25.55 -1.27
N ASP A 211 9.33 26.16 -2.37
CA ASP A 211 9.60 27.58 -2.49
C ASP A 211 8.88 28.20 -3.70
N ALA A 212 9.16 29.46 -3.97
CA ALA A 212 8.60 30.16 -5.13
C ALA A 212 8.95 29.46 -6.47
N SER A 213 10.09 28.76 -6.56
CA SER A 213 10.45 28.01 -7.77
C SER A 213 9.59 26.77 -7.94
N SER A 214 9.17 26.14 -6.83
CA SER A 214 8.26 25.00 -6.83
C SER A 214 6.85 25.41 -7.30
N ILE A 215 6.38 26.57 -6.83
CA ILE A 215 5.10 27.16 -7.29
C ILE A 215 5.18 27.51 -8.78
N ALA A 216 6.26 28.15 -9.23
CA ALA A 216 6.44 28.46 -10.65
C ALA A 216 6.45 27.20 -11.51
N ALA A 217 7.18 26.15 -11.11
CA ALA A 217 7.21 24.88 -11.80
C ALA A 217 5.84 24.19 -11.85
N LEU A 218 5.04 24.32 -10.78
CA LEU A 218 3.66 23.82 -10.75
C LEU A 218 2.79 24.57 -11.77
N MET A 219 2.88 25.90 -11.78
CA MET A 219 2.12 26.75 -12.71
C MET A 219 2.50 26.46 -14.17
N ASP A 220 3.79 26.25 -14.44
CA ASP A 220 4.28 25.89 -15.76
C ASP A 220 3.75 24.50 -16.21
N LYS A 221 3.64 23.53 -15.30
CA LYS A 221 3.05 22.23 -15.61
C LYS A 221 1.56 22.34 -16.00
N TYR A 222 0.78 23.17 -15.31
CA TYR A 222 -0.61 23.43 -15.67
C TYR A 222 -0.78 24.11 -17.04
N ASN A 223 0.24 24.80 -17.54
CA ASN A 223 0.25 25.35 -18.90
C ASN A 223 0.53 24.27 -19.97
N GLY A 224 0.94 23.05 -19.55
CA GLY A 224 1.13 21.90 -20.44
C GLY A 224 -0.16 21.10 -20.65
N GLU A 225 -0.31 20.50 -21.83
CA GLU A 225 -1.56 19.82 -22.20
C GLU A 225 -1.87 18.51 -21.43
N GLN A 226 -0.89 17.96 -20.69
CA GLN A 226 -0.99 16.62 -20.08
C GLN A 226 -1.13 16.63 -18.55
N PHE A 227 -0.97 17.77 -17.90
CA PHE A 227 -1.01 17.88 -16.44
C PHE A 227 -2.22 18.70 -16.00
N SER A 228 -3.24 18.03 -15.48
CA SER A 228 -4.50 18.67 -15.14
C SER A 228 -5.16 18.17 -13.85
N PRO A 229 -4.44 17.96 -12.74
CA PRO A 229 -5.10 17.61 -11.48
C PRO A 229 -5.98 18.77 -11.00
N HIS A 230 -7.23 18.49 -10.61
CA HIS A 230 -8.13 19.50 -10.05
C HIS A 230 -8.07 19.55 -8.53
N ASN A 231 -7.40 18.60 -7.88
CA ASN A 231 -7.24 18.54 -6.44
C ASN A 231 -5.77 18.51 -6.08
N ILE A 232 -5.31 19.48 -5.31
CA ILE A 232 -3.99 19.46 -4.69
C ILE A 232 -4.20 19.14 -3.23
N VAL A 233 -3.64 18.00 -2.80
CA VAL A 233 -3.73 17.50 -1.43
C VAL A 233 -2.41 17.80 -0.74
N ILE A 234 -2.46 18.47 0.39
CA ILE A 234 -1.28 18.79 1.20
C ILE A 234 -1.36 18.16 2.58
N PHE A 235 -0.21 17.75 3.11
CA PHE A 235 -0.11 17.24 4.48
C PHE A 235 -0.01 18.43 5.44
N GLY A 236 -1.10 18.70 6.14
CA GLY A 236 -1.29 19.92 6.93
C GLY A 236 -0.27 20.09 8.07
N TYR A 237 0.26 18.97 8.59
CA TYR A 237 1.30 19.01 9.63
C TYR A 237 2.68 19.43 9.09
N SER A 238 2.97 19.17 7.83
CA SER A 238 4.28 19.43 7.20
C SER A 238 4.30 20.68 6.33
N PHE A 239 3.18 21.37 6.17
CA PHE A 239 3.09 22.59 5.34
C PHE A 239 2.81 23.82 6.19
N SER A 240 3.69 24.80 6.11
CA SER A 240 3.53 26.10 6.78
C SER A 240 2.32 26.88 6.25
N PHE A 241 1.72 27.69 7.10
CA PHE A 241 0.62 28.58 6.70
C PHE A 241 1.03 29.48 5.53
N THR A 242 2.25 30.01 5.53
CA THR A 242 2.75 30.90 4.46
C THR A 242 2.76 30.19 3.11
N HIS A 243 3.33 28.99 3.02
CA HIS A 243 3.35 28.24 1.77
C HIS A 243 1.97 27.84 1.27
N ARG A 244 1.06 27.52 2.19
CA ARG A 244 -0.36 27.25 1.86
C ARG A 244 -1.05 28.45 1.23
N GLU A 245 -0.91 29.64 1.84
CA GLU A 245 -1.48 30.89 1.34
C GLU A 245 -0.90 31.28 -0.03
N GLU A 246 0.41 31.18 -0.19
CA GLU A 246 1.07 31.45 -1.48
C GLU A 246 0.61 30.50 -2.57
N LEU A 247 0.53 29.21 -2.28
CA LEU A 247 0.01 28.20 -3.20
C LEU A 247 -1.43 28.52 -3.59
N GLN A 248 -2.31 28.75 -2.63
CA GLN A 248 -3.72 29.06 -2.89
C GLN A 248 -3.90 30.33 -3.72
N LYS A 249 -3.10 31.36 -3.45
CA LYS A 249 -3.13 32.61 -4.22
C LYS A 249 -2.75 32.39 -5.69
N ASN A 250 -1.72 31.58 -5.94
CA ASN A 250 -1.27 31.27 -7.30
C ASN A 250 -2.29 30.40 -8.05
N LEU A 251 -2.85 29.38 -7.40
CA LEU A 251 -3.86 28.50 -8.00
C LEU A 251 -5.09 29.26 -8.51
N ARG A 252 -5.49 30.34 -7.82
CA ARG A 252 -6.61 31.22 -8.27
C ARG A 252 -6.34 31.94 -9.59
N THR A 253 -5.11 31.99 -10.05
CA THR A 253 -4.73 32.65 -11.32
C THR A 253 -4.76 31.71 -12.51
N LEU A 254 -4.92 30.40 -12.29
CA LEU A 254 -4.93 29.38 -13.36
C LEU A 254 -6.12 29.55 -14.29
N LYS A 255 -5.88 29.32 -15.58
CA LYS A 255 -6.89 29.39 -16.63
C LYS A 255 -6.75 28.21 -17.58
N GLU A 256 -7.87 27.69 -18.00
CA GLU A 256 -7.97 26.74 -19.11
C GLU A 256 -8.58 27.47 -20.33
N GLY A 257 -7.72 27.88 -21.25
CA GLY A 257 -8.11 28.77 -22.35
C GLY A 257 -8.65 30.11 -21.83
N ASN A 258 -9.91 30.40 -22.09
CA ASN A 258 -10.58 31.64 -21.64
C ASN A 258 -11.34 31.48 -20.31
N LYS A 259 -11.36 30.29 -19.71
CA LYS A 259 -12.05 30.02 -18.45
C LYS A 259 -11.08 29.91 -17.28
N THR A 260 -11.52 30.32 -16.09
CA THR A 260 -10.75 30.11 -14.87
C THR A 260 -10.75 28.61 -14.55
N LEU A 261 -9.58 28.00 -14.45
CA LEU A 261 -9.44 26.63 -13.96
C LEU A 261 -9.63 26.64 -12.45
N THR A 262 -10.58 25.85 -11.95
CA THR A 262 -10.82 25.72 -10.52
C THR A 262 -10.00 24.53 -10.01
N VAL A 263 -8.94 24.82 -9.26
CA VAL A 263 -8.15 23.79 -8.55
C VAL A 263 -8.45 23.91 -7.06
N ASN A 264 -8.85 22.80 -6.48
CA ASN A 264 -9.13 22.68 -5.06
C ASN A 264 -7.81 22.46 -4.29
N LEU A 265 -7.63 23.13 -3.15
CA LEU A 265 -6.55 22.87 -2.21
C LEU A 265 -7.15 22.17 -0.99
N ASP A 266 -6.85 20.89 -0.85
CA ASP A 266 -7.31 20.01 0.22
C ASP A 266 -6.20 19.82 1.26
N VAL A 267 -6.46 20.29 2.49
CA VAL A 267 -5.49 20.19 3.60
C VAL A 267 -5.92 19.03 4.48
N ARG A 268 -5.11 17.99 4.51
CA ARG A 268 -5.35 16.78 5.32
C ARG A 268 -4.43 16.72 6.52
N TYR A 269 -5.00 16.27 7.63
CA TYR A 269 -4.32 16.12 8.91
C TYR A 269 -4.34 14.66 9.36
#